data_efb4d1fa1992a31a618c747349e799dc
#
_entry.id   efb4d1fa1992a31a618c747349e799dc
#
_cell.length_a   1.000
_cell.length_b   1.000
_cell.length_c   1.000
_cell.angle_alpha   90.00
_cell.angle_beta   90.00
_cell.angle_gamma   90.00
#
_symmetry.space_group_name_H-M   'P 1'
#
loop_
_entity.id
_entity.type
_entity.pdbx_description
1 polymer ?
#
loop_
_entity_poly.entity_id
_entity_poly.type
_entity_poly.pdbx_seq_one_letter_code
_entity_poly.pdbx_strand_id
1 'polypeptide(L)'
;MRYILGIDIGTTAIKATVIGEDGAVYGEAACEYELTTLPTGEVEADLQLYKDAFEQAIKEAVSSSKVDKKDIKCVGFSSTAETCVFLDENNEPLCKVIAWMDTRGTKEA
;
A
#
# COMPACT_ATOMS: atom_id res chain seq x y z
N MET A 1 -11.60 11.91 21.50
CA MET A 1 -12.13 11.43 20.19
C MET A 1 -11.34 10.22 19.73
N ARG A 2 -12.00 9.32 19.05
CA ARG A 2 -11.38 8.13 18.46
C ARG A 2 -11.16 8.35 16.97
N TYR A 3 -10.09 7.77 16.46
CA TYR A 3 -9.70 7.93 15.06
C TYR A 3 -9.49 6.57 14.40
N ILE A 4 -9.58 6.55 13.09
CA ILE A 4 -9.33 5.41 12.22
C ILE A 4 -8.24 5.81 11.23
N LEU A 5 -7.30 4.91 10.99
CA LEU A 5 -6.31 5.05 9.92
C LEU A 5 -6.78 4.20 8.74
N GLY A 6 -7.16 4.86 7.65
CA GLY A 6 -7.46 4.20 6.38
C GLY A 6 -6.23 4.16 5.49
N ILE A 7 -5.96 3.00 4.89
CA ILE A 7 -4.82 2.80 4.00
C ILE A 7 -5.30 2.22 2.69
N ASP A 8 -4.98 2.88 1.59
CA ASP A 8 -5.27 2.41 0.24
C ASP A 8 -3.96 2.05 -0.47
N ILE A 9 -3.79 0.77 -0.75
CA ILE A 9 -2.63 0.24 -1.48
C ILE A 9 -3.02 0.16 -2.94
N GLY A 10 -2.77 1.26 -3.65
CA GLY A 10 -3.15 1.41 -5.06
C GLY A 10 -2.08 0.94 -6.03
N THR A 11 -2.37 1.02 -7.32
CA THR A 11 -1.45 0.63 -8.40
C THR A 11 -0.26 1.57 -8.52
N THR A 12 -0.45 2.86 -8.26
CA THR A 12 0.56 3.90 -8.46
C THR A 12 0.97 4.63 -7.19
N ALA A 13 0.23 4.44 -6.12
CA ALA A 13 0.49 5.12 -4.85
C ALA A 13 -0.13 4.35 -3.68
N ILE A 14 0.46 4.52 -2.52
CA ILE A 14 -0.16 4.16 -1.25
C ILE A 14 -0.63 5.46 -0.60
N LYS A 15 -1.90 5.49 -0.19
CA LYS A 15 -2.50 6.63 0.49
C LYS A 15 -2.87 6.25 1.90
N ALA A 16 -2.67 7.16 2.84
CA ALA A 16 -3.07 6.99 4.22
C ALA A 16 -3.88 8.20 4.68
N THR A 17 -4.95 7.95 5.42
CA THR A 17 -5.85 9.00 5.89
C THR A 17 -6.23 8.75 7.33
N VAL A 18 -6.09 9.76 8.19
CA VAL A 18 -6.57 9.73 9.58
C VAL A 18 -7.94 10.40 9.63
N ILE A 19 -8.95 9.63 9.99
CA ILE A 19 -10.35 10.07 10.03
C ILE A 19 -10.85 9.98 11.47
N GLY A 20 -11.51 11.03 11.94
CA GLY A 20 -12.14 11.04 13.26
C GLY A 20 -13.52 10.39 13.24
N GLU A 21 -14.02 10.02 14.42
CA GLU A 21 -15.39 9.50 14.58
C GLU A 21 -16.46 10.51 14.20
N ASP A 22 -16.09 11.77 14.05
CA ASP A 22 -16.95 12.86 13.52
C ASP A 22 -17.02 12.85 11.98
N GLY A 23 -16.28 11.96 11.31
CA GLY A 23 -16.21 11.89 9.85
C GLY A 23 -15.26 12.88 9.19
N ALA A 24 -14.58 13.72 9.96
CA ALA A 24 -13.62 14.68 9.41
C ALA A 24 -12.25 14.03 9.16
N VAL A 25 -11.57 14.51 8.12
CA VAL A 25 -10.19 14.12 7.81
C VAL A 25 -9.24 15.02 8.63
N TYR A 26 -8.39 14.40 9.41
CA TYR A 26 -7.42 15.10 10.27
C TYR A 26 -6.02 15.13 9.67
N GLY A 27 -5.67 14.13 8.88
CA GLY A 27 -4.40 14.09 8.20
C GLY A 27 -4.45 13.09 7.05
N GLU A 28 -3.71 13.39 5.98
CA GLU A 28 -3.61 12.51 4.85
C GLU A 28 -2.24 12.64 4.18
N ALA A 29 -1.82 11.57 3.53
CA ALA A 29 -0.60 11.56 2.75
C ALA A 29 -0.71 10.52 1.64
N ALA A 30 0.07 10.71 0.59
CA ALA A 30 0.21 9.75 -0.50
C ALA A 30 1.69 9.59 -0.80
N CYS A 31 2.13 8.37 -1.03
CA CYS A 31 3.47 8.06 -1.50
C CYS A 31 3.36 7.34 -2.83
N GLU A 32 3.81 7.98 -3.90
CA GLU A 32 3.80 7.43 -5.24
C GLU A 32 4.96 6.45 -5.45
N TYR A 33 4.75 5.48 -6.31
CA TYR A 33 5.78 4.55 -6.77
C TYR A 33 5.51 4.13 -8.21
N GLU A 34 6.56 3.69 -8.89
CA GLU A 34 6.46 3.22 -10.26
C GLU A 34 6.73 1.73 -10.34
N LEU A 35 5.86 1.03 -11.08
CA LEU A 35 6.07 -0.36 -11.43
C LEU A 35 6.95 -0.43 -12.68
N THR A 36 7.75 -1.49 -12.79
CA THR A 36 8.55 -1.75 -13.97
C THR A 36 7.76 -2.59 -14.96
N THR A 37 7.54 -2.06 -16.16
CA THR A 37 6.93 -2.80 -17.27
C THR A 37 8.02 -3.21 -18.23
N LEU A 38 8.15 -4.53 -18.45
CA LEU A 38 9.11 -5.08 -19.39
C LEU A 38 8.49 -5.17 -20.79
N PRO A 39 9.31 -5.17 -21.86
CA PRO A 39 8.79 -5.29 -23.23
C PRO A 39 8.00 -6.57 -23.50
N THR A 40 8.25 -7.60 -22.71
CA THR A 40 7.57 -8.91 -22.79
C THR A 40 6.21 -8.95 -22.08
N GLY A 41 5.81 -7.83 -21.42
CA GLY A 41 4.50 -7.71 -20.78
C GLY A 41 4.50 -7.96 -19.27
N GLU A 42 5.64 -8.33 -18.68
CA GLU A 42 5.77 -8.44 -17.22
C GLU A 42 5.67 -7.05 -16.59
N VAL A 43 4.89 -6.97 -15.51
CA VAL A 43 4.75 -5.74 -14.71
C VAL A 43 5.04 -6.11 -13.27
N GLU A 44 6.13 -5.58 -12.73
CA GLU A 44 6.65 -6.02 -11.44
C GLU A 44 7.35 -4.88 -10.68
N ALA A 45 7.58 -5.10 -9.39
CA ALA A 45 8.36 -4.23 -8.53
C ALA A 45 8.93 -5.01 -7.35
N ASP A 46 10.01 -4.50 -6.77
CA ASP A 46 10.53 -5.05 -5.51
C ASP A 46 9.52 -4.82 -4.38
N LEU A 47 9.34 -5.81 -3.53
CA LEU A 47 8.45 -5.70 -2.36
C LEU A 47 8.86 -4.53 -1.46
N GLN A 48 10.16 -4.24 -1.37
CA GLN A 48 10.66 -3.13 -0.56
C GLN A 48 10.11 -1.78 -1.00
N LEU A 49 9.83 -1.61 -2.30
CA LEU A 49 9.20 -0.39 -2.83
C LEU A 49 7.84 -0.14 -2.17
N TYR A 50 7.02 -1.20 -2.05
CA TYR A 50 5.72 -1.12 -1.37
C TYR A 50 5.86 -0.85 0.11
N LYS A 51 6.80 -1.53 0.78
CA LYS A 51 7.04 -1.35 2.22
C LYS A 51 7.45 0.08 2.54
N ASP A 52 8.36 0.65 1.77
CA ASP A 52 8.83 2.02 1.98
C ASP A 52 7.72 3.04 1.77
N ALA A 53 6.94 2.89 0.70
CA ALA A 53 5.80 3.75 0.42
C ALA A 53 4.72 3.66 1.51
N PHE A 54 4.45 2.44 1.98
CA PHE A 54 3.50 2.17 3.06
C PHE A 54 3.90 2.89 4.36
N GLU A 55 5.15 2.71 4.79
CA GLU A 55 5.64 3.35 6.00
C GLU A 55 5.64 4.87 5.90
N GLN A 56 6.08 5.40 4.77
CA GLN A 56 6.14 6.84 4.54
C GLN A 56 4.75 7.46 4.56
N ALA A 57 3.79 6.89 3.84
CA ALA A 57 2.42 7.41 3.80
C ALA A 57 1.79 7.44 5.19
N ILE A 58 1.96 6.38 5.98
CA ILE A 58 1.44 6.32 7.34
C ILE A 58 2.10 7.38 8.24
N LYS A 59 3.42 7.46 8.22
CA LYS A 59 4.16 8.42 9.04
C LYS A 59 3.73 9.85 8.76
N GLU A 60 3.60 10.21 7.49
CA GLU A 60 3.20 11.55 7.08
C GLU A 60 1.75 11.87 7.43
N ALA A 61 0.82 10.92 7.19
CA ALA A 61 -0.59 11.13 7.53
C ALA A 61 -0.79 11.30 9.04
N VAL A 62 -0.16 10.46 9.84
CA VAL A 62 -0.26 10.53 11.31
C VAL A 62 0.39 11.80 11.83
N SER A 63 1.56 12.16 11.31
CA SER A 63 2.28 13.39 11.71
C SER A 63 1.47 14.63 11.37
N SER A 64 0.92 14.73 10.16
CA SER A 64 0.13 15.88 9.73
C SER A 64 -1.20 16.00 10.49
N SER A 65 -1.75 14.90 10.96
CA SER A 65 -2.99 14.89 11.73
C SER A 65 -2.87 15.52 13.10
N LYS A 66 -1.67 15.54 13.67
CA LYS A 66 -1.39 15.97 15.05
C LYS A 66 -2.17 15.18 16.12
N VAL A 67 -2.72 14.04 15.75
CA VAL A 67 -3.47 13.15 16.63
C VAL A 67 -2.50 12.27 17.42
N ASP A 68 -2.81 12.01 18.69
CA ASP A 68 -2.06 11.03 19.46
C ASP A 68 -2.30 9.64 18.92
N LYS A 69 -1.24 8.90 18.64
CA LYS A 69 -1.32 7.52 18.12
C LYS A 69 -2.20 6.60 18.97
N LYS A 70 -2.27 6.86 20.27
CA LYS A 70 -3.12 6.10 21.22
C LYS A 70 -4.62 6.22 20.91
N ASP A 71 -5.00 7.28 20.24
CA ASP A 71 -6.39 7.56 19.91
C ASP A 71 -6.79 6.98 18.54
N ILE A 72 -5.84 6.44 17.79
CA ILE A 72 -6.11 5.67 16.58
C ILE A 72 -6.46 4.24 16.99
N LYS A 73 -7.75 3.90 16.88
CA LYS A 73 -8.30 2.64 17.43
C LYS A 73 -8.48 1.54 16.40
N CYS A 74 -8.41 1.88 15.12
CA CYS A 74 -8.65 0.92 14.05
C CYS A 74 -7.81 1.27 12.83
N VAL A 75 -7.41 0.25 12.08
CA VAL A 75 -6.78 0.39 10.77
C VAL A 75 -7.62 -0.36 9.75
N GLY A 76 -8.00 0.32 8.69
CA GLY A 76 -8.74 -0.28 7.58
C GLY A 76 -7.90 -0.26 6.30
N PHE A 77 -8.06 -1.29 5.47
CA PHE A 77 -7.32 -1.43 4.23
C PHE A 77 -8.22 -1.51 3.01
N SER A 78 -7.77 -0.88 1.94
CA SER A 78 -8.20 -1.12 0.58
C SER A 78 -6.95 -1.42 -0.24
N SER A 79 -7.03 -2.32 -1.20
CA SER A 79 -5.87 -2.66 -2.01
C SER A 79 -6.27 -3.08 -3.41
N THR A 80 -5.30 -3.03 -4.35
CA THR A 80 -5.45 -3.64 -5.66
C THR A 80 -5.67 -5.15 -5.50
N ALA A 81 -6.55 -5.71 -6.33
CA ALA A 81 -6.76 -7.15 -6.40
C ALA A 81 -5.72 -7.80 -7.33
N GLU A 82 -5.49 -9.09 -7.15
CA GLU A 82 -4.67 -9.93 -8.04
C GLU A 82 -3.19 -9.57 -8.14
N THR A 83 -2.74 -8.55 -7.41
CA THR A 83 -1.32 -8.25 -7.26
C THR A 83 -0.76 -9.13 -6.16
N CYS A 84 0.29 -9.87 -6.44
CA CYS A 84 0.81 -10.87 -5.50
C CYS A 84 2.33 -10.91 -5.46
N VAL A 85 2.84 -11.48 -4.39
CA VAL A 85 4.24 -11.83 -4.21
C VAL A 85 4.31 -13.17 -3.47
N PHE A 86 5.26 -14.01 -3.87
CA PHE A 86 5.50 -15.29 -3.20
C PHE A 86 6.57 -15.10 -2.13
N LEU A 87 6.31 -15.59 -0.95
CA LEU A 87 7.23 -15.50 0.19
C LEU A 87 7.74 -16.89 0.56
N ASP A 88 8.96 -16.94 1.12
CA ASP A 88 9.49 -18.16 1.72
C ASP A 88 8.95 -18.36 3.15
N GLU A 89 9.42 -19.40 3.84
CA GLU A 89 9.01 -19.73 5.21
C GLU A 89 9.39 -18.66 6.25
N ASN A 90 10.32 -17.77 5.91
CA ASN A 90 10.76 -16.65 6.75
C ASN A 90 10.10 -15.32 6.37
N ASN A 91 9.07 -15.37 5.50
CA ASN A 91 8.38 -14.19 4.97
C ASN A 91 9.28 -13.28 4.11
N GLU A 92 10.33 -13.85 3.52
CA GLU A 92 11.18 -13.13 2.55
C GLU A 92 10.68 -13.37 1.13
N PRO A 93 10.72 -12.34 0.25
CA PRO A 93 10.22 -12.50 -1.10
C PRO A 93 11.08 -13.44 -1.93
N LEU A 94 10.43 -14.42 -2.59
CA LEU A 94 11.06 -15.33 -3.54
C LEU A 94 11.20 -14.73 -4.94
N CYS A 95 10.42 -13.68 -5.21
CA CYS A 95 10.40 -12.99 -6.49
C CYS A 95 9.94 -11.56 -6.28
N LYS A 96 9.97 -10.76 -7.35
CA LYS A 96 9.35 -9.43 -7.33
C LYS A 96 7.83 -9.54 -7.24
N VAL A 97 7.18 -8.49 -6.76
CA VAL A 97 5.72 -8.37 -6.77
C VAL A 97 5.25 -8.40 -8.22
N ILE A 98 4.28 -9.24 -8.50
CA ILE A 98 3.66 -9.37 -9.82
C ILE A 98 2.35 -8.58 -9.80
N ALA A 99 2.29 -7.50 -10.59
CA ALA A 99 1.13 -6.63 -10.63
C ALA A 99 -0.02 -7.24 -11.44
N TRP A 100 -1.24 -6.81 -11.14
CA TRP A 100 -2.45 -7.35 -11.75
C TRP A 100 -2.50 -7.22 -13.28
N MET A 101 -1.83 -6.23 -13.86
CA MET A 101 -1.77 -6.03 -15.31
C MET A 101 -0.67 -6.85 -16.01
N ASP A 102 0.10 -7.66 -15.25
CA ASP A 102 1.13 -8.54 -15.80
C ASP A 102 0.50 -9.62 -16.68
N THR A 103 1.10 -9.90 -17.83
CA THR A 103 0.55 -10.83 -18.83
C THR A 103 1.31 -12.15 -18.94
N ARG A 104 2.28 -12.40 -18.03
CA ARG A 104 3.12 -13.62 -18.11
C ARG A 104 2.35 -14.93 -18.04
N GLY A 105 1.19 -14.95 -17.37
CA GLY A 105 0.34 -16.13 -17.22
C GLY A 105 -0.70 -16.33 -18.32
N THR A 106 -0.65 -15.55 -19.41
CA THR A 106 -1.68 -15.56 -20.44
C THR A 106 -1.84 -16.93 -21.11
N LYS A 107 -0.76 -17.70 -21.27
CA LYS A 107 -0.81 -19.02 -21.90
C LYS A 107 -1.44 -20.09 -21.02
N GLU A 108 -1.40 -19.89 -19.70
CA GLU A 108 -1.93 -20.81 -18.69
C GLU A 108 -3.40 -20.50 -18.33
N ALA A 109 -3.89 -19.36 -18.74
CA ALA A 109 -5.24 -18.88 -18.44
C ALA A 109 -6.35 -19.59 -19.21
#